data_f51427934834650e65c6cada06e61d14
#
_entry.id   f51427934834650e65c6cada06e61d14
#
_cell.length_a   1.000
_cell.length_b   1.000
_cell.length_c   1.000
_cell.angle_alpha   90.00
_cell.angle_beta   90.00
_cell.angle_gamma   90.00
#
_symmetry.space_group_name_H-M   'P 1'
#
loop_
_entity.id
_entity.type
_entity.pdbx_description
1 polymer ?
#
loop_
_entity_poly.entity_id
_entity_poly.type
_entity_poly.pdbx_seq_one_letter_code
_entity_poly.pdbx_strand_id
1 'polypeptide(L)'
;MHDQDNTDFFILTHEGGHQSELLPLWASTRPSLVQFDKNPPPVVRVDLPDLPGVFQLHKVLSPAECQQFRLITETLGYHEDAPVSLPHSVRHMANLNWVVDELICETLFARCQPQLLEHIGDAPSLGLNARFRFYRYQVGDYFKPHTDGSWPGSRAVDGRLQVDAFGDRWSQLTFVLLLSEDFDGGHTCFYPQGPQGKVIPVRTPLGSALCFPHGGHPQHYIHSGEKIRRGTKYIIRTELLYARTPATEALQRDWIY
;
A
#
# COMPACT_ATOMS: atom_id res chain seq x y z
N MET A 1 11.40 -11.41 26.96
CA MET A 1 10.39 -11.91 27.91
C MET A 1 9.03 -11.78 27.28
N HIS A 2 8.28 -12.86 27.26
CA HIS A 2 7.06 -13.20 26.56
C HIS A 2 7.22 -13.45 25.05
N ASP A 3 7.76 -14.63 24.74
CA ASP A 3 7.38 -15.45 23.60
C ASP A 3 5.87 -15.76 23.78
N GLN A 4 4.99 -14.84 23.38
CA GLN A 4 3.65 -15.22 22.99
C GLN A 4 3.82 -15.86 21.63
N ASP A 5 3.76 -17.19 21.60
CA ASP A 5 3.62 -17.98 20.38
C ASP A 5 2.51 -17.35 19.53
N ASN A 6 2.90 -16.53 18.57
CA ASN A 6 1.98 -15.91 17.61
C ASN A 6 1.59 -16.97 16.59
N THR A 7 0.77 -17.94 17.04
CA THR A 7 0.36 -19.12 16.25
C THR A 7 -0.39 -18.76 14.96
N ASP A 8 -0.83 -17.50 14.84
CA ASP A 8 -1.59 -17.00 13.69
C ASP A 8 -0.69 -16.49 12.56
N PHE A 9 0.61 -16.31 12.80
CA PHE A 9 1.57 -15.77 11.82
C PHE A 9 2.86 -16.56 11.79
N PHE A 10 3.50 -16.55 10.63
CA PHE A 10 4.85 -17.08 10.45
C PHE A 10 5.67 -16.18 9.53
N ILE A 11 7.00 -16.28 9.64
CA ILE A 11 7.91 -15.57 8.73
C ILE A 11 8.01 -16.38 7.45
N LEU A 12 7.46 -15.83 6.36
CA LEU A 12 7.48 -16.44 5.02
C LEU A 12 8.90 -16.45 4.46
N THR A 13 9.63 -15.36 4.64
CA THR A 13 11.05 -15.20 4.28
C THR A 13 11.62 -13.96 4.97
N HIS A 14 12.94 -13.77 4.85
CA HIS A 14 13.60 -12.52 5.23
C HIS A 14 14.01 -11.77 3.98
N GLU A 15 14.02 -10.45 4.06
CA GLU A 15 14.37 -9.54 2.98
C GLU A 15 15.49 -8.61 3.42
N GLY A 16 16.38 -8.25 2.50
CA GLY A 16 17.44 -7.29 2.75
C GLY A 16 16.94 -5.86 2.70
N GLY A 17 17.28 -5.05 3.72
CA GLY A 17 17.06 -3.61 3.77
C GLY A 17 18.34 -2.82 3.59
N HIS A 18 18.31 -1.55 4.00
CA HIS A 18 19.48 -0.67 3.98
C HIS A 18 20.48 -0.96 5.12
N GLN A 19 19.96 -1.35 6.28
CA GLN A 19 20.76 -1.58 7.50
C GLN A 19 20.68 -3.02 8.00
N SER A 20 19.67 -3.78 7.62
CA SER A 20 19.44 -5.16 8.03
C SER A 20 19.13 -6.06 6.85
N GLU A 21 19.73 -7.25 6.84
CA GLU A 21 19.46 -8.29 5.84
C GLU A 21 18.34 -9.26 6.29
N LEU A 22 17.81 -9.07 7.50
CA LEU A 22 16.88 -10.02 8.14
C LEU A 22 15.52 -9.39 8.47
N LEU A 23 14.98 -8.57 7.58
CA LEU A 23 13.66 -8.00 7.75
C LEU A 23 12.60 -9.07 7.47
N PRO A 24 11.71 -9.39 8.44
CA PRO A 24 10.72 -10.43 8.25
C PRO A 24 9.64 -10.00 7.25
N LEU A 25 9.33 -10.90 6.34
CA LEU A 25 8.11 -10.85 5.53
C LEU A 25 7.12 -11.84 6.14
N TRP A 26 6.03 -11.34 6.68
CA TRP A 26 5.04 -12.13 7.39
C TRP A 26 4.00 -12.74 6.45
N ALA A 27 3.45 -13.89 6.84
CA ALA A 27 2.22 -14.47 6.29
C ALA A 27 1.37 -15.06 7.42
N SER A 28 0.06 -15.21 7.20
CA SER A 28 -0.85 -15.81 8.17
C SER A 28 -0.88 -17.34 8.02
N THR A 29 -1.02 -18.05 9.14
CA THR A 29 -1.16 -19.52 9.18
C THR A 29 -2.55 -19.98 8.78
N ARG A 30 -3.54 -19.09 8.87
CA ARG A 30 -4.94 -19.33 8.53
C ARG A 30 -5.56 -18.07 7.93
N PRO A 31 -6.60 -18.20 7.09
CA PRO A 31 -7.35 -17.05 6.57
C PRO A 31 -8.20 -16.38 7.67
N SER A 32 -8.73 -15.22 7.34
CA SER A 32 -9.75 -14.51 8.15
C SER A 32 -9.27 -14.02 9.52
N LEU A 33 -8.01 -13.61 9.64
CA LEU A 33 -7.53 -12.96 10.86
C LEU A 33 -8.14 -11.58 11.07
N VAL A 34 -8.54 -10.92 9.97
CA VAL A 34 -9.30 -9.67 10.01
C VAL A 34 -10.78 -9.99 9.82
N GLN A 35 -11.60 -9.59 10.78
CA GLN A 35 -13.04 -9.77 10.74
C GLN A 35 -13.67 -8.58 10.02
N PHE A 36 -14.12 -8.80 8.79
CA PHE A 36 -14.77 -7.78 7.98
C PHE A 36 -16.27 -7.66 8.30
N ASP A 37 -16.78 -6.42 8.22
CA ASP A 37 -18.20 -6.14 8.32
C ASP A 37 -18.96 -6.88 7.21
N LYS A 38 -20.03 -7.57 7.59
CA LYS A 38 -20.84 -8.35 6.63
C LYS A 38 -21.63 -7.46 5.67
N ASN A 39 -22.02 -6.27 6.13
CA ASN A 39 -22.81 -5.30 5.37
C ASN A 39 -22.13 -3.92 5.44
N PRO A 40 -20.95 -3.73 4.82
CA PRO A 40 -20.27 -2.45 4.85
C PRO A 40 -21.07 -1.42 4.02
N PRO A 41 -20.99 -0.13 4.36
CA PRO A 41 -21.55 0.91 3.51
C PRO A 41 -20.84 0.89 2.14
N PRO A 42 -21.53 1.30 1.05
CA PRO A 42 -20.92 1.34 -0.27
C PRO A 42 -19.71 2.29 -0.28
N VAL A 43 -18.65 1.86 -0.99
CA VAL A 43 -17.49 2.70 -1.25
C VAL A 43 -17.89 3.85 -2.16
N VAL A 44 -17.38 5.04 -1.89
CA VAL A 44 -17.64 6.25 -2.67
C VAL A 44 -16.33 6.76 -3.27
N ARG A 45 -16.30 6.94 -4.58
CA ARG A 45 -15.16 7.55 -5.28
C ARG A 45 -15.24 9.08 -5.26
N VAL A 46 -14.12 9.71 -4.99
CA VAL A 46 -13.91 11.17 -5.05
C VAL A 46 -12.68 11.45 -5.91
N ASP A 47 -12.88 11.94 -7.10
CA ASP A 47 -11.78 12.37 -7.97
C ASP A 47 -11.19 13.69 -7.49
N LEU A 48 -9.88 13.88 -7.67
CA LEU A 48 -9.17 15.10 -7.27
C LEU A 48 -8.94 15.98 -8.52
N PRO A 49 -9.71 17.07 -8.69
CA PRO A 49 -9.70 17.84 -9.95
C PRO A 49 -8.33 18.40 -10.34
N ASP A 50 -7.51 18.78 -9.34
CA ASP A 50 -6.15 19.33 -9.55
C ASP A 50 -5.09 18.25 -9.83
N LEU A 51 -5.46 16.97 -9.76
CA LEU A 51 -4.58 15.81 -9.92
C LEU A 51 -5.22 14.74 -10.81
N PRO A 52 -5.27 14.93 -12.14
CA PRO A 52 -5.83 13.95 -13.07
C PRO A 52 -5.30 12.54 -12.82
N GLY A 53 -6.20 11.55 -12.73
CA GLY A 53 -5.86 10.15 -12.44
C GLY A 53 -5.70 9.82 -10.96
N VAL A 54 -5.67 10.81 -10.05
CA VAL A 54 -5.66 10.61 -8.60
C VAL A 54 -7.07 10.69 -8.05
N PHE A 55 -7.46 9.73 -7.22
CA PHE A 55 -8.78 9.68 -6.61
C PHE A 55 -8.75 9.05 -5.22
N GLN A 56 -9.77 9.30 -4.43
CA GLN A 56 -9.98 8.65 -3.15
C GLN A 56 -11.16 7.68 -3.24
N LEU A 57 -11.07 6.59 -2.50
CA LEU A 57 -12.16 5.65 -2.26
C LEU A 57 -12.52 5.73 -0.79
N HIS A 58 -13.63 6.37 -0.48
CA HIS A 58 -14.07 6.55 0.89
C HIS A 58 -14.83 5.32 1.40
N LYS A 59 -14.71 5.01 2.69
CA LYS A 59 -15.42 3.92 3.38
C LYS A 59 -15.02 2.52 2.89
N VAL A 60 -13.75 2.31 2.56
CA VAL A 60 -13.22 0.98 2.20
C VAL A 60 -13.16 0.08 3.43
N LEU A 61 -12.74 0.64 4.57
CA LEU A 61 -12.70 -0.03 5.88
C LEU A 61 -13.51 0.75 6.91
N SER A 62 -14.16 0.03 7.82
CA SER A 62 -14.72 0.63 9.02
C SER A 62 -13.62 0.98 10.04
N PRO A 63 -13.89 1.87 11.02
CA PRO A 63 -12.93 2.15 12.10
C PRO A 63 -12.49 0.89 12.88
N ALA A 64 -13.42 -0.07 13.07
CA ALA A 64 -13.12 -1.33 13.75
C ALA A 64 -12.17 -2.22 12.92
N GLU A 65 -12.34 -2.28 11.61
CA GLU A 65 -11.42 -3.00 10.70
C GLU A 65 -10.04 -2.34 10.67
N CYS A 66 -9.97 -1.01 10.62
CA CYS A 66 -8.71 -0.26 10.74
C CYS A 66 -7.98 -0.59 12.06
N GLN A 67 -8.72 -0.67 13.16
CA GLN A 67 -8.17 -1.01 14.47
C GLN A 67 -7.61 -2.43 14.49
N GLN A 68 -8.29 -3.40 13.88
CA GLN A 68 -7.80 -4.79 13.79
C GLN A 68 -6.44 -4.84 13.08
N PHE A 69 -6.30 -4.21 11.91
CA PHE A 69 -5.01 -4.15 11.20
C PHE A 69 -3.92 -3.51 12.06
N ARG A 70 -4.23 -2.42 12.76
CA ARG A 70 -3.26 -1.77 13.65
C ARG A 70 -2.82 -2.67 14.79
N LEU A 71 -3.75 -3.34 15.48
CA LEU A 71 -3.43 -4.25 16.59
C LEU A 71 -2.57 -5.43 16.13
N ILE A 72 -2.91 -6.03 14.99
CA ILE A 72 -2.12 -7.12 14.40
C ILE A 72 -0.69 -6.65 14.14
N THR A 73 -0.53 -5.53 13.45
CA THR A 73 0.80 -5.05 13.04
C THR A 73 1.64 -4.53 14.21
N GLU A 74 1.02 -3.97 15.26
CA GLU A 74 1.73 -3.64 16.50
C GLU A 74 2.20 -4.89 17.24
N THR A 75 1.42 -5.97 17.22
CA THR A 75 1.80 -7.25 17.81
C THR A 75 2.95 -7.92 17.05
N LEU A 76 2.95 -7.86 15.72
CA LEU A 76 4.02 -8.40 14.87
C LEU A 76 5.33 -7.58 14.99
N GLY A 77 5.21 -6.30 15.29
CA GLY A 77 6.34 -5.39 15.46
C GLY A 77 6.78 -4.70 14.16
N TYR A 78 7.01 -3.40 14.27
CA TYR A 78 7.53 -2.55 13.17
C TYR A 78 9.04 -2.47 13.23
N HIS A 79 9.67 -2.35 12.05
CA HIS A 79 11.11 -2.17 11.89
C HIS A 79 11.40 -0.79 11.31
N GLU A 80 12.46 -0.15 11.79
CA GLU A 80 12.92 1.16 11.30
C GLU A 80 13.56 1.07 9.89
N ASP A 81 14.02 -0.12 9.49
CA ASP A 81 14.55 -0.41 8.15
C ASP A 81 13.48 -1.01 7.25
N ALA A 82 13.69 -1.02 5.95
CA ALA A 82 12.73 -1.50 4.95
C ALA A 82 13.41 -2.25 3.80
N PRO A 83 12.71 -3.25 3.19
CA PRO A 83 13.24 -4.04 2.09
C PRO A 83 13.64 -3.24 0.84
N VAL A 84 13.03 -2.07 0.63
CA VAL A 84 13.50 -1.14 -0.40
C VAL A 84 14.62 -0.30 0.22
N SER A 85 15.84 -0.52 -0.24
CA SER A 85 17.05 0.12 0.29
C SER A 85 17.09 1.61 -0.01
N LEU A 86 16.47 2.40 0.87
CA LEU A 86 16.54 3.86 0.87
C LEU A 86 17.07 4.34 2.23
N PRO A 87 18.00 5.30 2.24
CA PRO A 87 18.55 5.80 3.51
C PRO A 87 17.48 6.52 4.34
N HIS A 88 17.64 6.48 5.67
CA HIS A 88 16.76 7.18 6.62
C HIS A 88 16.58 8.68 6.32
N SER A 89 17.59 9.31 5.70
CA SER A 89 17.47 10.70 5.24
C SER A 89 16.45 10.93 4.12
N VAL A 90 15.97 9.87 3.48
CA VAL A 90 14.94 9.90 2.42
C VAL A 90 13.63 9.32 2.93
N ARG A 91 13.69 8.21 3.67
CA ARG A 91 12.55 7.47 4.17
C ARG A 91 12.69 7.27 5.67
N HIS A 92 11.96 8.05 6.44
CA HIS A 92 12.00 8.02 7.90
C HIS A 92 10.61 7.63 8.43
N MET A 93 10.38 6.35 8.60
CA MET A 93 9.22 5.75 9.26
C MET A 93 9.48 4.27 9.49
N ALA A 94 8.80 3.70 10.46
CA ALA A 94 8.82 2.26 10.71
C ALA A 94 7.89 1.52 9.75
N ASN A 95 8.26 0.30 9.38
CA ASN A 95 7.49 -0.52 8.45
C ASN A 95 7.42 -1.99 8.87
N LEU A 96 6.41 -2.67 8.31
CA LEU A 96 6.18 -4.10 8.41
C LEU A 96 5.61 -4.57 7.08
N ASN A 97 6.06 -5.74 6.58
CA ASN A 97 5.52 -6.34 5.37
C ASN A 97 4.78 -7.64 5.71
N TRP A 98 3.56 -7.75 5.19
CA TRP A 98 2.72 -8.93 5.35
C TRP A 98 2.11 -9.29 4.00
N VAL A 99 2.34 -10.53 3.54
CA VAL A 99 1.63 -11.12 2.41
C VAL A 99 0.31 -11.66 2.97
N VAL A 100 -0.73 -10.87 2.80
CA VAL A 100 -2.07 -11.18 3.33
C VAL A 100 -2.70 -12.36 2.57
N ASP A 101 -3.64 -13.02 3.23
CA ASP A 101 -4.41 -14.11 2.60
C ASP A 101 -5.35 -13.59 1.50
N GLU A 102 -5.83 -14.53 0.68
CA GLU A 102 -6.68 -14.24 -0.46
C GLU A 102 -7.99 -13.56 -0.06
N LEU A 103 -8.58 -13.97 1.07
CA LEU A 103 -9.85 -13.42 1.54
C LEU A 103 -9.75 -11.92 1.85
N ILE A 104 -8.62 -11.45 2.41
CA ILE A 104 -8.38 -10.02 2.64
C ILE A 104 -8.31 -9.28 1.30
N CYS A 105 -7.53 -9.78 0.34
CA CYS A 105 -7.42 -9.18 -0.99
C CYS A 105 -8.75 -9.11 -1.71
N GLU A 106 -9.47 -10.23 -1.76
CA GLU A 106 -10.75 -10.34 -2.46
C GLU A 106 -11.82 -9.46 -1.82
N THR A 107 -11.89 -9.42 -0.48
CA THR A 107 -12.86 -8.58 0.22
C THR A 107 -12.62 -7.10 -0.07
N LEU A 108 -11.37 -6.63 0.03
CA LEU A 108 -11.04 -5.23 -0.25
C LEU A 108 -11.26 -4.88 -1.73
N PHE A 109 -10.85 -5.77 -2.64
CA PHE A 109 -11.05 -5.56 -4.07
C PHE A 109 -12.52 -5.51 -4.42
N ALA A 110 -13.34 -6.47 -3.95
CA ALA A 110 -14.78 -6.53 -4.22
C ALA A 110 -15.52 -5.26 -3.74
N ARG A 111 -15.13 -4.70 -2.57
CA ARG A 111 -15.69 -3.43 -2.07
C ARG A 111 -15.35 -2.25 -2.97
N CYS A 112 -14.13 -2.23 -3.52
CA CYS A 112 -13.61 -1.12 -4.31
C CYS A 112 -13.96 -1.23 -5.80
N GLN A 113 -14.08 -2.44 -6.34
CA GLN A 113 -14.22 -2.72 -7.78
C GLN A 113 -15.26 -1.87 -8.50
N PRO A 114 -16.48 -1.63 -7.95
CA PRO A 114 -17.49 -0.79 -8.62
C PRO A 114 -17.06 0.67 -8.81
N GLN A 115 -16.04 1.12 -8.12
CA GLN A 115 -15.53 2.49 -8.12
C GLN A 115 -14.14 2.63 -8.77
N LEU A 116 -13.53 1.51 -9.16
CA LEU A 116 -12.25 1.49 -9.84
C LEU A 116 -12.42 1.80 -11.33
N LEU A 117 -11.29 2.12 -11.98
CA LEU A 117 -11.22 2.08 -13.43
C LEU A 117 -11.28 0.59 -13.85
N GLU A 118 -12.33 0.24 -14.58
CA GLU A 118 -12.50 -1.13 -15.08
C GLU A 118 -11.32 -1.53 -15.96
N HIS A 119 -10.82 -0.59 -16.77
CA HIS A 119 -9.67 -0.76 -17.65
C HIS A 119 -8.71 0.42 -17.55
N ILE A 120 -7.43 0.15 -17.75
CA ILE A 120 -6.40 1.14 -18.09
C ILE A 120 -5.92 0.81 -19.52
N GLY A 121 -6.31 1.64 -20.50
CA GLY A 121 -6.21 1.26 -21.90
C GLY A 121 -7.07 0.02 -22.18
N ASP A 122 -6.45 -1.06 -22.66
CA ASP A 122 -7.05 -2.37 -22.91
C ASP A 122 -6.89 -3.36 -21.76
N ALA A 123 -6.23 -2.96 -20.67
CA ALA A 123 -5.92 -3.82 -19.52
C ALA A 123 -7.03 -3.77 -18.47
N PRO A 124 -7.81 -4.86 -18.24
CA PRO A 124 -8.80 -4.92 -17.19
C PRO A 124 -8.16 -4.97 -15.79
N SER A 125 -8.90 -4.47 -14.78
CA SER A 125 -8.52 -4.60 -13.37
C SER A 125 -8.69 -6.05 -12.89
N LEU A 126 -7.69 -6.60 -12.19
CA LEU A 126 -7.65 -8.02 -11.82
C LEU A 126 -7.51 -8.29 -10.32
N GLY A 127 -7.36 -7.26 -9.48
CA GLY A 127 -7.28 -7.45 -8.04
C GLY A 127 -6.31 -6.49 -7.33
N LEU A 128 -6.07 -6.77 -6.05
CA LEU A 128 -5.04 -6.16 -5.23
C LEU A 128 -3.81 -7.07 -5.13
N ASN A 129 -2.64 -6.48 -5.05
CA ASN A 129 -1.42 -7.21 -4.70
C ASN A 129 -1.52 -7.67 -3.23
N ALA A 130 -1.29 -8.96 -2.96
CA ALA A 130 -1.35 -9.49 -1.60
C ALA A 130 -0.20 -8.99 -0.70
N ARG A 131 0.84 -8.42 -1.27
CA ARG A 131 1.94 -7.85 -0.49
C ARG A 131 1.55 -6.49 0.06
N PHE A 132 1.12 -6.46 1.34
CA PHE A 132 0.78 -5.26 2.08
C PHE A 132 2.01 -4.74 2.82
N ARG A 133 2.33 -3.46 2.59
CA ARG A 133 3.38 -2.72 3.29
C ARG A 133 2.70 -1.80 4.29
N PHE A 134 2.87 -2.09 5.56
CA PHE A 134 2.35 -1.26 6.66
C PHE A 134 3.40 -0.25 7.06
N TYR A 135 3.01 1.01 7.13
CA TYR A 135 3.88 2.08 7.59
C TYR A 135 3.30 2.75 8.83
N ARG A 136 4.15 2.92 9.84
CA ARG A 136 3.86 3.68 11.04
C ARG A 136 4.75 4.91 11.06
N TYR A 137 4.12 6.10 11.00
CA TYR A 137 4.79 7.38 11.08
C TYR A 137 4.54 7.98 12.45
N GLN A 138 5.59 8.29 13.19
CA GLN A 138 5.58 9.00 14.45
C GLN A 138 5.92 10.48 14.25
N VAL A 139 5.88 11.28 15.33
CA VAL A 139 6.26 12.68 15.28
C VAL A 139 7.68 12.83 14.75
N GLY A 140 7.82 13.63 13.70
CA GLY A 140 9.11 13.83 13.01
C GLY A 140 9.29 13.01 11.76
N ASP A 141 8.53 11.92 11.58
CA ASP A 141 8.65 11.03 10.43
C ASP A 141 8.09 11.64 9.15
N TYR A 142 8.69 11.26 8.03
CA TYR A 142 8.38 11.76 6.71
C TYR A 142 8.84 10.78 5.61
N PHE A 143 8.40 11.04 4.40
CA PHE A 143 8.97 10.41 3.20
C PHE A 143 9.23 11.49 2.15
N LYS A 144 10.49 11.67 1.73
CA LYS A 144 10.86 12.69 0.73
C LYS A 144 10.21 12.44 -0.63
N PRO A 145 10.20 13.42 -1.54
CA PRO A 145 9.67 13.27 -2.88
C PRO A 145 10.29 12.08 -3.61
N HIS A 146 9.44 11.19 -4.14
CA HIS A 146 9.77 9.98 -4.86
C HIS A 146 8.65 9.59 -5.83
N THR A 147 8.90 8.59 -6.64
CA THR A 147 7.89 7.89 -7.46
C THR A 147 7.78 6.45 -6.99
N ASP A 148 6.61 5.85 -7.18
CA ASP A 148 6.41 4.44 -6.91
C ASP A 148 6.71 3.59 -8.14
N GLY A 149 7.36 2.43 -7.93
CA GLY A 149 7.61 1.44 -8.97
C GLY A 149 6.41 0.50 -9.16
N SER A 150 6.39 -0.19 -10.30
CA SER A 150 5.42 -1.23 -10.62
C SER A 150 5.91 -2.62 -10.16
N TRP A 151 4.97 -3.49 -9.78
CA TRP A 151 5.25 -4.80 -9.23
C TRP A 151 4.32 -5.87 -9.82
N PRO A 152 4.78 -7.12 -9.98
CA PRO A 152 3.89 -8.24 -10.27
C PRO A 152 3.00 -8.57 -9.08
N GLY A 153 1.95 -9.35 -9.30
CA GLY A 153 1.08 -9.83 -8.24
C GLY A 153 1.74 -10.92 -7.41
N SER A 154 2.05 -10.64 -6.15
CA SER A 154 2.68 -11.60 -5.22
C SER A 154 1.65 -12.38 -4.42
N ARG A 155 2.00 -13.62 -4.02
CA ARG A 155 1.24 -14.47 -3.09
C ARG A 155 2.14 -15.29 -2.19
N ALA A 156 1.62 -15.72 -1.04
CA ALA A 156 2.16 -16.82 -0.26
C ALA A 156 1.47 -18.12 -0.69
N VAL A 157 2.22 -19.08 -1.24
CA VAL A 157 1.72 -20.36 -1.71
C VAL A 157 2.57 -21.47 -1.09
N ASP A 158 1.95 -22.41 -0.41
CA ASP A 158 2.63 -23.55 0.26
C ASP A 158 3.81 -23.09 1.16
N GLY A 159 3.62 -22.01 1.92
CA GLY A 159 4.64 -21.45 2.81
C GLY A 159 5.83 -20.79 2.10
N ARG A 160 5.70 -20.45 0.83
CA ARG A 160 6.73 -19.78 0.02
C ARG A 160 6.21 -18.51 -0.64
N LEU A 161 7.07 -17.51 -0.77
CA LEU A 161 6.75 -16.30 -1.53
C LEU A 161 6.84 -16.61 -3.04
N GLN A 162 5.74 -16.39 -3.75
CA GLN A 162 5.71 -16.28 -5.21
C GLN A 162 5.60 -14.80 -5.56
N VAL A 163 6.69 -14.22 -6.08
CA VAL A 163 6.78 -12.79 -6.39
C VAL A 163 5.88 -12.44 -7.57
N ASP A 164 5.85 -13.26 -8.61
CA ASP A 164 4.93 -13.19 -9.75
C ASP A 164 4.05 -14.43 -9.75
N ALA A 165 3.02 -14.43 -8.90
CA ALA A 165 2.17 -15.62 -8.70
C ALA A 165 1.17 -15.87 -9.83
N PHE A 166 0.98 -14.92 -10.72
CA PHE A 166 -0.06 -14.96 -11.75
C PHE A 166 0.47 -14.97 -13.18
N GLY A 167 1.61 -14.32 -13.43
CA GLY A 167 2.20 -14.18 -14.75
C GLY A 167 1.46 -13.26 -15.74
N ASP A 168 0.19 -12.97 -15.47
CA ASP A 168 -0.74 -12.28 -16.39
C ASP A 168 -1.09 -10.84 -15.97
N ARG A 169 -0.57 -10.36 -14.84
CA ARG A 169 -0.95 -9.06 -14.25
C ARG A 169 0.24 -8.30 -13.67
N TRP A 170 0.09 -6.97 -13.63
CA TRP A 170 1.08 -6.05 -13.10
C TRP A 170 0.40 -4.83 -12.48
N SER A 171 1.04 -4.22 -11.51
CA SER A 171 0.45 -3.07 -10.83
C SER A 171 0.52 -1.80 -11.69
N GLN A 172 -0.56 -1.03 -11.69
CA GLN A 172 -0.70 0.23 -12.42
C GLN A 172 -1.03 1.41 -11.51
N LEU A 173 -1.64 1.14 -10.35
CA LEU A 173 -2.01 2.17 -9.38
C LEU A 173 -1.50 1.79 -7.99
N THR A 174 -0.92 2.75 -7.31
CA THR A 174 -0.69 2.69 -5.86
C THR A 174 -2.03 2.81 -5.15
N PHE A 175 -2.20 2.03 -4.09
CA PHE A 175 -3.38 1.97 -3.24
C PHE A 175 -2.94 2.16 -1.78
N VAL A 176 -3.21 3.34 -1.20
CA VAL A 176 -2.81 3.69 0.17
C VAL A 176 -4.04 3.83 1.06
N LEU A 177 -4.27 2.86 1.95
CA LEU A 177 -5.34 2.88 2.95
C LEU A 177 -4.87 3.59 4.22
N LEU A 178 -5.67 4.54 4.72
CA LEU A 178 -5.42 5.21 5.99
C LEU A 178 -6.08 4.47 7.14
N LEU A 179 -5.29 4.09 8.16
CA LEU A 179 -5.74 3.31 9.32
C LEU A 179 -5.87 4.12 10.63
N SER A 180 -5.56 5.42 10.61
CA SER A 180 -5.62 6.30 11.79
C SER A 180 -6.05 7.70 11.41
N GLU A 181 -6.54 8.50 12.37
CA GLU A 181 -6.97 9.89 12.14
C GLU A 181 -6.43 10.89 13.17
N ASP A 182 -6.02 10.44 14.35
CA ASP A 182 -5.53 11.27 15.46
C ASP A 182 -4.08 11.73 15.26
N PHE A 183 -3.81 12.43 14.15
CA PHE A 183 -2.49 13.00 13.86
C PHE A 183 -2.59 14.31 13.09
N ASP A 184 -1.57 15.17 13.23
CA ASP A 184 -1.42 16.42 12.48
C ASP A 184 -0.23 16.31 11.51
N GLY A 185 -0.34 16.99 10.36
CA GLY A 185 0.57 16.81 9.23
C GLY A 185 0.26 15.52 8.47
N GLY A 186 1.27 14.91 7.88
CA GLY A 186 1.17 13.59 7.26
C GLY A 186 0.31 13.53 6.00
N HIS A 187 0.09 14.65 5.32
CA HIS A 187 -0.53 14.66 3.99
C HIS A 187 0.31 13.84 3.00
N THR A 188 -0.35 13.23 2.02
CA THR A 188 0.34 12.83 0.81
C THR A 188 0.41 14.04 -0.11
N CYS A 189 1.62 14.52 -0.37
CA CYS A 189 1.84 15.73 -1.18
C CYS A 189 2.25 15.35 -2.58
N PHE A 190 1.54 15.86 -3.60
CA PHE A 190 1.83 15.63 -5.01
C PHE A 190 2.51 16.84 -5.65
N TYR A 191 3.37 16.57 -6.63
CA TYR A 191 4.17 17.57 -7.35
C TYR A 191 3.93 17.47 -8.86
N PRO A 192 2.78 17.94 -9.38
CA PRO A 192 2.41 17.78 -10.79
C PRO A 192 3.34 18.51 -11.77
N GLN A 193 4.07 19.52 -11.29
CA GLN A 193 5.05 20.29 -12.07
C GLN A 193 6.50 20.00 -11.63
N GLY A 194 6.74 18.85 -10.98
CA GLY A 194 8.04 18.50 -10.41
C GLY A 194 8.28 19.09 -9.00
N PRO A 195 9.38 18.68 -8.33
CA PRO A 195 9.62 18.97 -6.91
C PRO A 195 9.73 20.46 -6.54
N GLN A 196 9.96 21.32 -7.51
CA GLN A 196 10.08 22.79 -7.31
C GLN A 196 8.78 23.54 -7.67
N GLY A 197 7.76 22.81 -8.15
CA GLY A 197 6.47 23.37 -8.55
C GLY A 197 5.47 23.50 -7.40
N LYS A 198 4.19 23.73 -7.77
CA LYS A 198 3.08 23.76 -6.82
C LYS A 198 2.93 22.42 -6.13
N VAL A 199 2.87 22.42 -4.80
CA VAL A 199 2.59 21.23 -3.98
C VAL A 199 1.09 21.15 -3.72
N ILE A 200 0.51 19.98 -3.96
CA ILE A 200 -0.91 19.69 -3.69
C ILE A 200 -0.99 18.69 -2.54
N PRO A 201 -1.28 19.12 -1.30
CA PRO A 201 -1.45 18.23 -0.16
C PRO A 201 -2.82 17.54 -0.22
N VAL A 202 -2.83 16.23 -0.02
CA VAL A 202 -4.05 15.42 0.02
C VAL A 202 -4.19 14.79 1.40
N ARG A 203 -5.30 15.06 2.08
CA ARG A 203 -5.71 14.36 3.30
C ARG A 203 -6.68 13.24 2.93
N THR A 204 -6.36 12.02 3.32
CA THR A 204 -7.23 10.87 3.15
C THR A 204 -7.98 10.63 4.45
N PRO A 205 -9.31 10.43 4.45
CA PRO A 205 -10.06 10.09 5.66
C PRO A 205 -9.73 8.69 6.20
N LEU A 206 -9.99 8.46 7.51
CA LEU A 206 -9.88 7.14 8.12
C LEU A 206 -10.66 6.08 7.32
N GLY A 207 -10.07 4.91 7.13
CA GLY A 207 -10.67 3.78 6.41
C GLY A 207 -10.87 4.01 4.91
N SER A 208 -10.29 5.09 4.37
CA SER A 208 -10.35 5.44 2.96
C SER A 208 -9.02 5.16 2.27
N ALA A 209 -9.07 4.86 0.98
CA ALA A 209 -7.90 4.67 0.15
C ALA A 209 -7.63 5.89 -0.74
N LEU A 210 -6.36 6.24 -0.92
CA LEU A 210 -5.86 7.14 -1.94
C LEU A 210 -5.25 6.30 -3.05
N CYS A 211 -5.73 6.48 -4.28
CA CYS A 211 -5.29 5.76 -5.46
C CYS A 211 -4.66 6.72 -6.47
N PHE A 212 -3.52 6.34 -7.02
CA PHE A 212 -2.82 7.15 -8.02
C PHE A 212 -1.93 6.30 -8.92
N PRO A 213 -1.75 6.71 -10.19
CA PRO A 213 -0.91 6.02 -11.15
C PRO A 213 0.55 5.97 -10.71
N HIS A 214 1.25 4.87 -11.04
CA HIS A 214 2.66 4.69 -10.76
C HIS A 214 3.41 3.99 -11.91
N GLY A 215 4.72 3.71 -11.68
CA GLY A 215 5.57 3.05 -12.66
C GLY A 215 5.67 3.85 -13.95
N GLY A 216 5.55 3.18 -15.09
CA GLY A 216 5.59 3.81 -16.41
C GLY A 216 4.30 4.50 -16.86
N HIS A 217 3.30 4.62 -15.99
CA HIS A 217 2.04 5.28 -16.36
C HIS A 217 2.28 6.76 -16.70
N PRO A 218 1.71 7.29 -17.81
CA PRO A 218 1.96 8.68 -18.24
C PRO A 218 1.57 9.75 -17.22
N GLN A 219 0.64 9.43 -16.31
CA GLN A 219 0.17 10.32 -15.26
C GLN A 219 0.76 9.95 -13.88
N HIS A 220 1.93 9.29 -13.81
CA HIS A 220 2.57 9.09 -12.52
C HIS A 220 3.06 10.42 -11.95
N TYR A 221 2.90 10.62 -10.65
CA TYR A 221 3.32 11.83 -9.96
C TYR A 221 4.48 11.57 -9.01
N ILE A 222 5.43 12.51 -8.98
CA ILE A 222 6.31 12.64 -7.82
C ILE A 222 5.40 12.98 -6.63
N HIS A 223 5.57 12.26 -5.52
CA HIS A 223 4.81 12.48 -4.30
C HIS A 223 5.68 12.29 -3.06
N SER A 224 5.21 12.77 -1.92
CA SER A 224 5.90 12.66 -0.63
C SER A 224 4.93 12.44 0.52
N GLY A 225 5.44 11.95 1.66
CA GLY A 225 4.74 11.96 2.94
C GLY A 225 5.18 13.18 3.76
N GLU A 226 4.27 14.12 4.01
CA GLU A 226 4.54 15.28 4.87
C GLU A 226 4.91 14.82 6.28
N LYS A 227 5.79 15.57 6.93
CA LYS A 227 6.21 15.32 8.31
C LYS A 227 5.03 15.30 9.28
N ILE A 228 5.00 14.31 10.17
CA ILE A 228 4.05 14.25 11.29
C ILE A 228 4.44 15.28 12.34
N ARG A 229 3.50 16.10 12.76
CA ARG A 229 3.67 17.12 13.80
C ARG A 229 3.13 16.70 15.17
N ARG A 230 2.09 15.84 15.17
CA ARG A 230 1.46 15.29 16.38
C ARG A 230 0.80 13.95 16.06
N GLY A 231 0.78 13.04 17.05
CA GLY A 231 0.10 11.74 16.94
C GLY A 231 0.87 10.72 16.11
N THR A 232 0.19 9.67 15.68
CA THR A 232 0.78 8.57 14.90
C THR A 232 -0.09 8.25 13.70
N LYS A 233 0.50 8.27 12.51
CA LYS A 233 -0.17 7.88 11.26
C LYS A 233 0.15 6.43 10.92
N TYR A 234 -0.90 5.65 10.66
CA TYR A 234 -0.79 4.27 10.15
C TYR A 234 -1.41 4.17 8.76
N ILE A 235 -0.71 3.52 7.86
CA ILE A 235 -1.22 3.22 6.51
C ILE A 235 -0.90 1.80 6.09
N ILE A 236 -1.71 1.29 5.17
CA ILE A 236 -1.36 0.16 4.30
C ILE A 236 -1.04 0.73 2.92
N ARG A 237 0.09 0.34 2.35
CA ARG A 237 0.38 0.54 0.93
C ARG A 237 0.39 -0.81 0.22
N THR A 238 -0.44 -0.93 -0.78
CA THR A 238 -0.43 -2.02 -1.75
C THR A 238 -0.70 -1.46 -3.14
N GLU A 239 -0.96 -2.30 -4.10
CA GLU A 239 -1.14 -1.89 -5.49
C GLU A 239 -2.38 -2.56 -6.11
N LEU A 240 -3.05 -1.84 -7.03
CA LEU A 240 -4.07 -2.37 -7.92
C LEU A 240 -3.41 -3.02 -9.15
N LEU A 241 -3.78 -4.26 -9.39
CA LEU A 241 -3.26 -5.09 -10.47
C LEU A 241 -4.19 -5.03 -11.68
N TYR A 242 -3.59 -4.84 -12.84
CA TYR A 242 -4.24 -4.85 -14.14
C TYR A 242 -3.59 -5.89 -15.03
N ALA A 243 -4.31 -6.39 -16.05
CA ALA A 243 -3.77 -7.35 -16.98
C ALA A 243 -2.50 -6.84 -17.68
N ARG A 244 -1.58 -7.75 -17.94
CA ARG A 244 -0.45 -7.49 -18.84
C ARG A 244 -0.96 -7.43 -20.27
N THR A 245 -0.71 -6.32 -20.93
CA THR A 245 -0.96 -6.12 -22.36
C THR A 245 0.30 -5.56 -23.00
N PRO A 246 0.48 -5.63 -24.33
CA PRO A 246 1.62 -5.03 -25.00
C PRO A 246 1.81 -3.55 -24.64
N ALA A 247 0.71 -2.81 -24.43
CA ALA A 247 0.75 -1.42 -24.03
C ALA A 247 1.29 -1.25 -22.59
N THR A 248 0.80 -2.05 -21.62
CA THR A 248 1.29 -1.98 -20.23
C THR A 248 2.71 -2.51 -20.08
N GLU A 249 3.12 -3.50 -20.87
CA GLU A 249 4.50 -3.99 -20.89
C GLU A 249 5.49 -2.99 -21.49
N ALA A 250 5.10 -2.24 -22.51
CA ALA A 250 5.92 -1.18 -23.07
C ALA A 250 6.22 -0.08 -22.03
N LEU A 251 5.24 0.27 -21.19
CA LEU A 251 5.41 1.24 -20.12
C LEU A 251 6.35 0.76 -19.00
N GLN A 252 6.54 -0.55 -18.84
CA GLN A 252 7.40 -1.13 -17.79
C GLN A 252 8.87 -1.20 -18.19
N ARG A 253 9.18 -1.36 -19.47
CA ARG A 253 10.55 -1.55 -19.97
C ARG A 253 11.47 -0.35 -19.74
N ASP A 254 10.92 0.84 -19.55
CA ASP A 254 11.68 2.08 -19.36
C ASP A 254 12.09 2.33 -17.90
N TRP A 255 11.70 1.46 -16.93
CA TRP A 255 11.91 1.66 -15.49
C TRP A 255 12.68 0.53 -14.79
N ILE A 256 13.31 -0.38 -15.54
CA ILE A 256 14.20 -1.41 -14.99
C ILE A 256 15.62 -0.85 -14.88
N TYR A 257 15.77 0.16 -14.00
CA TYR A 257 17.10 0.62 -13.57
C TYR A 257 17.05 1.08 -12.10
#